data_04ed96eb33e14dafc5e052879506ae66
#
_entry.id   04ed96eb33e14dafc5e052879506ae66
#
_cell.length_a   1.000
_cell.length_b   1.000
_cell.length_c   1.000
_cell.angle_alpha   90.00
_cell.angle_beta   90.00
_cell.angle_gamma   90.00
#
_symmetry.space_group_name_H-M   'P 1'
#
loop_
_entity.id
_entity.type
_entity.pdbx_description
1 polymer ?
#
loop_
_entity_poly.entity_id
_entity_poly.type
_entity_poly.pdbx_seq_one_letter_code
_entity_poly.pdbx_strand_id
1 'polypeptide(L)'
;MSEERYLTFALGKGRLAKKTLDLFEQIGITCDEMKDKDTRKLIFVNEEYKLRFFLAKSPDVPTYVEYGAADIGVVGKDTILEENRNVYEVLDLGFGKCRMCVCGPASAGELLKHHERIRVASKYPNIAREYFYNKKHQTVEIIKLNGS
;
A
#
# COMPACT_ATOMS: atom_id res chain seq x y z
N MET A 1 -15.41 34.26 0.99
CA MET A 1 -14.05 33.92 0.53
C MET A 1 -14.05 32.39 0.36
N SER A 2 -13.87 31.91 -0.85
CA SER A 2 -13.70 30.48 -1.06
C SER A 2 -12.36 30.09 -0.44
N GLU A 3 -12.35 29.23 0.58
CA GLU A 3 -11.11 28.61 1.04
C GLU A 3 -10.46 27.94 -0.17
N GLU A 4 -9.24 28.35 -0.51
CA GLU A 4 -8.47 27.72 -1.56
C GLU A 4 -8.26 26.25 -1.18
N ARG A 5 -8.83 25.36 -1.98
CA ARG A 5 -8.75 23.92 -1.72
C ARG A 5 -7.38 23.38 -2.11
N TYR A 6 -6.69 22.77 -1.16
CA TYR A 6 -5.48 22.00 -1.42
C TYR A 6 -5.84 20.60 -1.89
N LEU A 7 -5.16 20.13 -2.93
CA LEU A 7 -5.21 18.72 -3.30
C LEU A 7 -4.33 17.93 -2.35
N THR A 8 -4.91 16.99 -1.64
CA THR A 8 -4.24 16.27 -0.55
C THR A 8 -3.88 14.85 -0.94
N PHE A 9 -2.59 14.52 -0.78
CA PHE A 9 -2.03 13.20 -1.04
C PHE A 9 -1.70 12.46 0.26
N ALA A 10 -2.18 11.24 0.42
CA ALA A 10 -1.74 10.32 1.45
C ALA A 10 -0.65 9.40 0.89
N LEU A 11 0.54 9.40 1.48
CA LEU A 11 1.68 8.60 1.06
C LEU A 11 2.02 7.56 2.12
N GLY A 12 2.18 6.31 1.72
CA GLY A 12 2.72 5.27 2.58
C GLY A 12 4.17 5.55 2.94
N LYS A 13 4.50 5.59 4.25
CA LYS A 13 5.88 5.84 4.73
C LYS A 13 6.88 4.90 4.08
N GLY A 14 8.10 5.38 3.85
CA GLY A 14 9.23 4.60 3.38
C GLY A 14 9.56 4.80 1.90
N ARG A 15 9.99 3.73 1.23
CA ARG A 15 10.51 3.80 -0.14
C ARG A 15 9.52 4.33 -1.17
N LEU A 16 8.23 4.03 -1.02
CA LEU A 16 7.21 4.52 -1.95
C LEU A 16 7.03 6.04 -1.86
N ALA A 17 7.00 6.60 -0.65
CA ALA A 17 6.94 8.05 -0.47
C ALA A 17 8.11 8.74 -1.15
N LYS A 18 9.34 8.23 -0.95
CA LYS A 18 10.53 8.77 -1.61
C LYS A 18 10.42 8.74 -3.14
N LYS A 19 10.06 7.60 -3.72
CA LYS A 19 9.90 7.47 -5.18
C LYS A 19 8.79 8.36 -5.74
N THR A 20 7.73 8.56 -4.97
CA THR A 20 6.65 9.48 -5.34
C THR A 20 7.14 10.93 -5.37
N LEU A 21 7.94 11.33 -4.37
CA LEU A 21 8.56 12.66 -4.38
C LEU A 21 9.53 12.84 -5.55
N ASP A 22 10.35 11.85 -5.85
CA ASP A 22 11.26 11.88 -7.00
C ASP A 22 10.46 12.06 -8.31
N LEU A 23 9.28 11.45 -8.41
CA LEU A 23 8.39 11.61 -9.56
C LEU A 23 7.82 13.04 -9.66
N PHE A 24 7.37 13.62 -8.54
CA PHE A 24 6.92 15.00 -8.50
C PHE A 24 8.05 15.99 -8.88
N GLU A 25 9.28 15.73 -8.45
CA GLU A 25 10.42 16.56 -8.81
C GLU A 25 10.70 16.59 -10.32
N GLN A 26 10.45 15.48 -11.03
CA GLN A 26 10.61 15.42 -12.48
C GLN A 26 9.67 16.39 -13.22
N ILE A 27 8.55 16.77 -12.61
CA ILE A 27 7.60 17.75 -13.16
C ILE A 27 7.70 19.12 -12.48
N GLY A 28 8.78 19.35 -11.72
CA GLY A 28 9.06 20.64 -11.10
C GLY A 28 8.37 20.90 -9.77
N ILE A 29 7.74 19.90 -9.17
CA ILE A 29 7.08 20.03 -7.87
C ILE A 29 8.01 19.50 -6.80
N THR A 30 8.48 20.36 -5.91
CA THR A 30 9.39 20.01 -4.81
C THR A 30 8.72 20.17 -3.45
N CYS A 31 9.15 19.34 -2.50
CA CYS A 31 8.79 19.48 -1.10
C CYS A 31 10.02 19.11 -0.26
N ASP A 32 10.93 20.08 -0.11
CA ASP A 32 12.25 19.87 0.50
C ASP A 32 12.17 19.42 1.96
N GLU A 33 11.15 19.87 2.69
CA GLU A 33 10.93 19.43 4.09
C GLU A 33 10.71 17.91 4.21
N MET A 34 10.18 17.25 3.19
CA MET A 34 9.98 15.79 3.20
C MET A 34 11.28 15.01 3.00
N LYS A 35 12.35 15.66 2.54
CA LYS A 35 13.65 15.03 2.33
C LYS A 35 14.47 14.95 3.62
N ASP A 36 14.12 15.74 4.62
CA ASP A 36 14.76 15.72 5.93
C ASP A 36 14.43 14.40 6.65
N LYS A 37 15.47 13.57 6.82
CA LYS A 37 15.34 12.25 7.47
C LYS A 37 15.08 12.34 8.97
N ASP A 38 15.39 13.46 9.58
CA ASP A 38 15.27 13.69 11.03
C ASP A 38 13.93 14.33 11.39
N THR A 39 13.15 14.73 10.39
CA THR A 39 11.83 15.32 10.63
C THR A 39 10.85 14.31 11.22
N ARG A 40 10.15 14.72 12.26
CA ARG A 40 8.98 14.00 12.80
C ARG A 40 7.67 14.52 12.24
N LYS A 41 7.74 15.51 11.36
CA LYS A 41 6.59 16.10 10.70
C LYS A 41 5.93 15.07 9.80
N LEU A 42 4.62 15.05 9.79
CA LEU A 42 3.81 14.11 9.00
C LEU A 42 3.01 14.80 7.90
N ILE A 43 2.86 16.12 7.98
CA ILE A 43 2.08 16.92 7.03
C ILE A 43 3.02 17.95 6.41
N PHE A 44 3.00 18.03 5.09
CA PHE A 44 3.85 18.91 4.29
C PHE A 44 2.97 19.64 3.27
N VAL A 45 3.31 20.88 2.98
CA VAL A 45 2.53 21.74 2.08
C VAL A 45 3.45 22.31 1.01
N ASN A 46 3.00 22.26 -0.25
CA ASN A 46 3.55 23.03 -1.34
C ASN A 46 2.55 24.15 -1.68
N GLU A 47 2.90 25.38 -1.34
CA GLU A 47 2.02 26.53 -1.50
C GLU A 47 1.87 26.97 -2.96
N GLU A 48 2.90 26.77 -3.78
CA GLU A 48 2.90 27.17 -5.19
C GLU A 48 1.85 26.42 -5.99
N TYR A 49 1.77 25.09 -5.78
CA TYR A 49 0.83 24.22 -6.51
C TYR A 49 -0.40 23.85 -5.69
N LYS A 50 -0.56 24.41 -4.48
CA LYS A 50 -1.66 24.10 -3.55
C LYS A 50 -1.82 22.62 -3.30
N LEU A 51 -0.69 21.95 -3.02
CA LEU A 51 -0.62 20.53 -2.69
C LEU A 51 -0.34 20.35 -1.21
N ARG A 52 -0.97 19.33 -0.64
CA ARG A 52 -0.71 18.87 0.72
C ARG A 52 -0.36 17.40 0.67
N PHE A 53 0.70 17.03 1.37
CA PHE A 53 1.13 15.64 1.52
C PHE A 53 1.09 15.26 2.98
N PHE A 54 0.62 14.06 3.29
CA PHE A 54 0.84 13.50 4.60
C PHE A 54 1.31 12.05 4.53
N LEU A 55 2.14 11.69 5.52
CA LEU A 55 2.71 10.36 5.63
C LEU A 55 1.86 9.51 6.58
N ALA A 56 1.47 8.33 6.13
CA ALA A 56 0.68 7.38 6.90
C ALA A 56 1.27 5.97 6.82
N LYS A 57 0.79 5.07 7.66
CA LYS A 57 1.03 3.64 7.45
C LYS A 57 0.34 3.20 6.17
N SER A 58 1.03 2.42 5.32
CA SER A 58 0.48 2.00 4.03
C SER A 58 -0.92 1.38 4.11
N PRO A 59 -1.24 0.50 5.08
CA PRO A 59 -2.60 -0.05 5.20
C PRO A 59 -3.70 0.98 5.45
N ASP A 60 -3.37 2.13 6.02
CA ASP A 60 -4.34 3.17 6.35
C ASP A 60 -4.63 4.12 5.17
N VAL A 61 -3.74 4.18 4.17
CA VAL A 61 -3.86 5.10 3.04
C VAL A 61 -5.17 4.92 2.26
N PRO A 62 -5.60 3.70 1.90
CA PRO A 62 -6.89 3.53 1.22
C PRO A 62 -8.08 4.03 2.04
N THR A 63 -8.04 3.88 3.36
CA THR A 63 -9.07 4.39 4.27
C THR A 63 -9.15 5.91 4.25
N TYR A 64 -8.01 6.60 4.29
CA TYR A 64 -7.98 8.07 4.19
C TYR A 64 -8.58 8.58 2.87
N VAL A 65 -8.35 7.87 1.78
CA VAL A 65 -8.93 8.22 0.48
C VAL A 65 -10.43 7.95 0.44
N GLU A 66 -10.86 6.77 0.89
CA GLU A 66 -12.28 6.40 0.91
C GLU A 66 -13.14 7.39 1.70
N TYR A 67 -12.64 7.84 2.85
CA TYR A 67 -13.35 8.78 3.73
C TYR A 67 -13.06 10.26 3.42
N GLY A 68 -12.31 10.57 2.39
CA GLY A 68 -12.09 11.93 1.92
C GLY A 68 -11.10 12.77 2.75
N ALA A 69 -10.36 12.15 3.67
CA ALA A 69 -9.26 12.82 4.37
C ALA A 69 -8.07 13.07 3.44
N ALA A 70 -7.95 12.29 2.39
CA ALA A 70 -7.08 12.54 1.25
C ALA A 70 -7.88 12.44 -0.05
N ASP A 71 -7.47 13.20 -1.06
CA ASP A 71 -8.06 13.10 -2.41
C ASP A 71 -7.42 11.95 -3.19
N ILE A 72 -6.13 11.74 -3.01
CA ILE A 72 -5.33 10.74 -3.72
C ILE A 72 -4.42 10.01 -2.71
N GLY A 73 -4.25 8.72 -2.90
CA GLY A 73 -3.31 7.90 -2.14
C GLY A 73 -2.28 7.24 -3.04
N VAL A 74 -1.07 7.01 -2.53
CA VAL A 74 -0.03 6.24 -3.20
C VAL A 74 0.38 5.07 -2.32
N VAL A 75 0.10 3.86 -2.79
CA VAL A 75 0.35 2.61 -2.07
C VAL A 75 0.70 1.47 -3.01
N GLY A 76 1.18 0.37 -2.47
CA GLY A 76 1.35 -0.87 -3.22
C GLY A 76 0.00 -1.48 -3.63
N LYS A 77 0.00 -2.19 -4.75
CA LYS A 77 -1.17 -2.93 -5.22
C LYS A 77 -1.63 -3.98 -4.21
N ASP A 78 -0.69 -4.58 -3.49
CA ASP A 78 -0.95 -5.50 -2.39
C ASP A 78 -1.81 -4.87 -1.29
N THR A 79 -1.53 -3.63 -0.94
CA THR A 79 -2.33 -2.87 0.04
C THR A 79 -3.75 -2.63 -0.46
N ILE A 80 -3.91 -2.22 -1.72
CA ILE A 80 -5.23 -2.00 -2.32
C ILE A 80 -6.06 -3.29 -2.28
N LEU A 81 -5.46 -4.40 -2.67
CA LEU A 81 -6.14 -5.71 -2.69
C LEU A 81 -6.46 -6.24 -1.29
N GLU A 82 -5.53 -6.07 -0.34
CA GLU A 82 -5.71 -6.58 1.02
C GLU A 82 -6.77 -5.80 1.79
N GLU A 83 -6.71 -4.47 1.74
CA GLU A 83 -7.64 -3.61 2.48
C GLU A 83 -9.03 -3.55 1.84
N ASN A 84 -9.12 -3.80 0.54
CA ASN A 84 -10.38 -3.91 -0.23
C ASN A 84 -11.35 -2.75 0.06
N ARG A 85 -10.83 -1.53 0.10
CA ARG A 85 -11.62 -0.32 0.30
C ARG A 85 -12.26 0.14 -1.01
N ASN A 86 -13.31 0.92 -0.92
CA ASN A 86 -14.03 1.47 -2.07
C ASN A 86 -13.28 2.68 -2.65
N VAL A 87 -12.22 2.40 -3.39
CA VAL A 87 -11.36 3.38 -4.05
C VAL A 87 -11.11 2.99 -5.50
N TYR A 88 -10.84 3.98 -6.34
CA TYR A 88 -10.43 3.75 -7.73
C TYR A 88 -8.91 3.66 -7.83
N GLU A 89 -8.44 2.71 -8.62
CA GLU A 89 -7.06 2.65 -9.06
C GLU A 89 -6.94 3.46 -10.35
N VAL A 90 -6.36 4.66 -10.24
CA VAL A 90 -6.34 5.65 -11.32
C VAL A 90 -5.11 5.51 -12.22
N LEU A 91 -3.95 5.19 -11.62
CA LEU A 91 -2.68 5.17 -12.33
C LEU A 91 -1.71 4.16 -11.71
N ASP A 92 -1.10 3.32 -12.55
CA ASP A 92 0.07 2.53 -12.17
C ASP A 92 1.33 3.37 -12.40
N LEU A 93 2.06 3.67 -11.33
CA LEU A 93 3.26 4.49 -11.38
C LEU A 93 4.49 3.75 -11.95
N GLY A 94 4.38 2.44 -12.18
CA GLY A 94 5.41 1.62 -12.82
C GLY A 94 6.63 1.31 -11.95
N PHE A 95 6.64 1.68 -10.68
CA PHE A 95 7.72 1.38 -9.73
C PHE A 95 7.24 0.55 -8.54
N GLY A 96 8.19 0.01 -7.77
CA GLY A 96 7.87 -0.84 -6.61
C GLY A 96 7.31 -2.21 -6.99
N LYS A 97 7.59 -2.69 -8.20
CA LYS A 97 7.13 -4.01 -8.66
C LYS A 97 7.62 -5.12 -7.75
N CYS A 98 6.71 -5.96 -7.34
CA CYS A 98 6.98 -7.14 -6.52
C CYS A 98 6.02 -8.26 -6.91
N ARG A 99 6.25 -9.43 -6.34
CA ARG A 99 5.33 -10.57 -6.46
C ARG A 99 5.17 -11.23 -5.10
N MET A 100 3.99 -11.75 -4.85
CA MET A 100 3.72 -12.58 -3.69
C MET A 100 3.97 -14.04 -4.04
N CYS A 101 4.68 -14.75 -3.18
CA CYS A 101 5.03 -16.14 -3.38
C CYS A 101 4.56 -16.97 -2.20
N VAL A 102 4.12 -18.20 -2.49
CA VAL A 102 3.90 -19.22 -1.47
C VAL A 102 5.24 -19.89 -1.18
N CYS A 103 5.67 -19.85 0.06
CA CYS A 103 6.93 -20.42 0.51
C CYS A 103 6.68 -21.39 1.67
N GLY A 104 7.49 -22.41 1.77
CA GLY A 104 7.43 -23.39 2.86
C GLY A 104 8.63 -24.31 2.83
N PRO A 105 8.76 -25.23 3.79
CA PRO A 105 9.74 -26.32 3.74
C PRO A 105 9.60 -27.13 2.45
N ALA A 106 10.69 -27.72 1.96
CA ALA A 106 10.65 -28.53 0.75
C ALA A 106 9.60 -29.64 0.79
N SER A 107 9.36 -30.23 1.97
CA SER A 107 8.33 -31.24 2.21
C SER A 107 6.90 -30.73 2.10
N ALA A 108 6.67 -29.42 2.22
CA ALA A 108 5.33 -28.84 2.16
C ALA A 108 4.67 -28.94 0.78
N GLY A 109 5.46 -29.21 -0.27
CA GLY A 109 4.92 -29.42 -1.62
C GLY A 109 3.95 -30.59 -1.71
N GLU A 110 4.14 -31.65 -0.91
CA GLU A 110 3.22 -32.78 -0.84
C GLU A 110 1.88 -32.41 -0.18
N LEU A 111 1.90 -31.60 0.87
CA LEU A 111 0.68 -31.13 1.54
C LEU A 111 -0.24 -30.36 0.56
N LEU A 112 0.37 -29.58 -0.34
CA LEU A 112 -0.38 -28.83 -1.37
C LEU A 112 -1.05 -29.76 -2.39
N LYS A 113 -0.49 -30.93 -2.65
CA LYS A 113 -1.03 -31.91 -3.60
C LYS A 113 -2.19 -32.73 -3.02
N HIS A 114 -2.16 -33.00 -1.72
CA HIS A 114 -3.11 -33.91 -1.08
C HIS A 114 -4.33 -33.22 -0.46
N HIS A 115 -4.50 -31.93 -0.68
CA HIS A 115 -5.62 -31.15 -0.13
C HIS A 115 -5.78 -31.27 1.39
N GLU A 116 -4.68 -31.51 2.09
CA GLU A 116 -4.67 -31.53 3.54
C GLU A 116 -4.93 -30.14 4.12
N ARG A 117 -5.37 -30.10 5.37
CA ARG A 117 -5.59 -28.84 6.07
C ARG A 117 -4.26 -28.13 6.30
N ILE A 118 -4.02 -27.06 5.53
CA ILE A 118 -2.79 -26.28 5.54
C ILE A 118 -2.99 -25.01 6.35
N ARG A 119 -2.00 -24.66 7.16
CA ARG A 119 -1.89 -23.35 7.82
C ARG A 119 -0.98 -22.45 7.03
N VAL A 120 -1.46 -21.25 6.75
CA VAL A 120 -0.74 -20.23 5.97
C VAL A 120 -0.57 -18.99 6.81
N ALA A 121 0.67 -18.61 7.09
CA ALA A 121 0.99 -17.37 7.76
C ALA A 121 1.23 -16.26 6.74
N SER A 122 0.56 -15.11 6.91
CA SER A 122 0.71 -13.98 5.99
C SER A 122 0.38 -12.65 6.67
N LYS A 123 1.04 -11.60 6.22
CA LYS A 123 0.63 -10.22 6.50
C LYS A 123 -0.64 -9.84 5.73
N TYR A 124 -0.95 -10.58 4.67
CA TYR A 124 -2.02 -10.33 3.71
C TYR A 124 -3.04 -11.47 3.70
N PRO A 125 -3.85 -11.61 4.78
CA PRO A 125 -4.77 -12.74 4.93
C PRO A 125 -5.85 -12.79 3.85
N ASN A 126 -6.36 -11.65 3.39
CA ASN A 126 -7.40 -11.62 2.36
C ASN A 126 -6.85 -12.06 1.00
N ILE A 127 -5.68 -11.57 0.61
CA ILE A 127 -5.00 -12.00 -0.62
C ILE A 127 -4.68 -13.50 -0.56
N ALA A 128 -4.17 -13.99 0.57
CA ALA A 128 -3.86 -15.41 0.74
C ALA A 128 -5.11 -16.28 0.63
N ARG A 129 -6.20 -15.90 1.28
CA ARG A 129 -7.49 -16.62 1.21
C ARG A 129 -8.02 -16.66 -0.22
N GLU A 130 -8.02 -15.53 -0.90
CA GLU A 130 -8.46 -15.42 -2.29
C GLU A 130 -7.65 -16.35 -3.21
N TYR A 131 -6.34 -16.36 -3.05
CA TYR A 131 -5.46 -17.22 -3.84
C TYR A 131 -5.74 -18.72 -3.62
N PHE A 132 -5.78 -19.15 -2.38
CA PHE A 132 -5.97 -20.58 -2.09
C PHE A 132 -7.40 -21.04 -2.42
N TYR A 133 -8.41 -20.25 -2.08
CA TYR A 133 -9.81 -20.61 -2.32
C TYR A 133 -10.16 -20.57 -3.80
N ASN A 134 -9.93 -19.45 -4.48
CA ASN A 134 -10.40 -19.25 -5.85
C ASN A 134 -9.47 -19.85 -6.91
N LYS A 135 -8.14 -19.78 -6.72
CA LYS A 135 -7.19 -20.30 -7.70
C LYS A 135 -6.78 -21.74 -7.45
N LYS A 136 -6.68 -22.15 -6.20
CA LYS A 136 -6.24 -23.52 -5.85
C LYS A 136 -7.36 -24.43 -5.41
N HIS A 137 -8.59 -23.89 -5.24
CA HIS A 137 -9.76 -24.61 -4.74
C HIS A 137 -9.47 -25.37 -3.43
N GLN A 138 -8.70 -24.72 -2.55
CA GLN A 138 -8.21 -25.30 -1.32
C GLN A 138 -8.55 -24.41 -0.14
N THR A 139 -9.17 -25.00 0.90
CA THR A 139 -9.43 -24.33 2.16
C THR A 139 -8.20 -24.36 3.03
N VAL A 140 -7.77 -23.19 3.50
CA VAL A 140 -6.60 -23.04 4.37
C VAL A 140 -6.95 -22.29 5.65
N GLU A 141 -6.24 -22.57 6.73
CA GLU A 141 -6.27 -21.77 7.95
C GLU A 141 -5.28 -20.62 7.81
N ILE A 142 -5.77 -19.37 7.83
CA ILE A 142 -4.92 -18.19 7.70
C ILE A 142 -4.54 -17.66 9.07
N ILE A 143 -3.24 -17.53 9.30
CA ILE A 143 -2.67 -16.90 10.50
C ILE A 143 -2.08 -15.55 10.09
N LYS A 144 -2.65 -14.46 10.63
CA LYS A 144 -2.14 -13.12 10.36
C LYS A 144 -0.86 -12.86 11.16
N LEU A 145 0.21 -12.52 10.47
CA LEU A 145 1.47 -12.09 11.05
C LEU A 145 1.89 -10.77 10.39
N ASN A 146 2.36 -9.82 11.21
CA ASN A 146 2.76 -8.50 10.67
C ASN A 146 4.17 -8.49 10.05
N GLY A 147 4.90 -9.58 10.17
CA GLY A 147 6.30 -9.66 9.78
C GLY A 147 7.24 -9.00 10.80
N SER A 148 8.52 -9.10 10.55
CA SER A 148 9.57 -8.44 11.33
C SER A 148 9.89 -7.05 10.75
#